data_59e7fb12fe6faf0a06c3edcfc072e00c
#
_entry.id   59e7fb12fe6faf0a06c3edcfc072e00c
#
_cell.length_a   1.000
_cell.length_b   1.000
_cell.length_c   1.000
_cell.angle_alpha   90.00
_cell.angle_beta   90.00
_cell.angle_gamma   90.00
#
_symmetry.space_group_name_H-M   'P 1'
#
loop_
_entity.id
_entity.type
_entity.pdbx_description
1 polymer ?
#
loop_
_entity_poly.entity_id
_entity_poly.type
_entity_poly.pdbx_seq_one_letter_code
_entity_poly.pdbx_strand_id
1 'polypeptide(L)'
;MTITAQDPKRRALGKGLDSLLPRVQAPAAPSADAESGKPLEIAVDKIDRNPFQTRHIVNEDQLAELAASISANGVVQPILVRPQANGRFQLIAGERRWRASKLAGKATIPAILRQVSDEQAMEITIVENLQREDLNPMEQARAFERLSREFHMTQEQMAVRTGKDRTSVANFLRLLRLPVTVQTRVEAGDLSFGHARALLAFEHAEEMEKAAKRVVSLSLSVRQTESFVQNLLHPERAPKKEQKPEPVIDPNVREVQDTLQRALGLKVHIEDHNGRGKVIIEYARLEDFDTLLDHLASR
;
A
#
# COMPACT_ATOMS: atom_id res chain seq x y z
N MET A 1 -36.24 -68.96 22.50
CA MET A 1 -36.01 -67.94 23.55
C MET A 1 -34.95 -66.95 23.04
N THR A 2 -35.42 -65.82 22.60
CA THR A 2 -34.60 -64.80 21.94
C THR A 2 -34.38 -63.69 22.93
N ILE A 3 -33.12 -63.38 23.26
CA ILE A 3 -32.79 -62.26 24.18
C ILE A 3 -32.22 -61.14 23.31
N THR A 4 -32.97 -60.06 23.28
CA THR A 4 -32.64 -58.83 22.56
C THR A 4 -31.73 -57.96 23.45
N ALA A 5 -30.55 -57.62 23.02
CA ALA A 5 -29.66 -56.68 23.70
C ALA A 5 -30.02 -55.23 23.31
N GLN A 6 -30.29 -54.42 24.32
CA GLN A 6 -30.55 -52.98 24.19
C GLN A 6 -29.23 -52.20 24.10
N ASP A 7 -29.13 -51.38 23.07
CA ASP A 7 -28.00 -50.44 22.80
C ASP A 7 -28.21 -49.15 23.63
N PRO A 8 -27.18 -48.63 24.34
CA PRO A 8 -27.31 -47.42 25.14
C PRO A 8 -27.24 -46.16 24.27
N LYS A 9 -28.26 -45.32 24.35
CA LYS A 9 -28.44 -44.04 23.73
C LYS A 9 -27.24 -43.12 23.98
N ARG A 10 -26.48 -42.77 22.93
CA ARG A 10 -25.54 -41.66 22.92
C ARG A 10 -26.31 -40.35 23.06
N ARG A 11 -26.11 -39.65 24.17
CA ARG A 11 -26.57 -38.28 24.38
C ARG A 11 -25.82 -37.35 23.42
N ALA A 12 -26.54 -36.73 22.48
CA ALA A 12 -26.03 -35.66 21.63
C ALA A 12 -25.83 -34.39 22.47
N LEU A 13 -24.58 -34.04 22.76
CA LEU A 13 -24.17 -32.68 23.13
C LEU A 13 -24.09 -31.86 21.85
N GLY A 14 -24.99 -30.91 21.66
CA GLY A 14 -24.85 -30.10 20.43
C GLY A 14 -25.95 -29.07 20.16
N LYS A 15 -26.58 -28.46 21.18
CA LYS A 15 -27.47 -27.30 20.91
C LYS A 15 -27.07 -25.98 21.59
N GLY A 16 -25.92 -25.92 22.24
CA GLY A 16 -25.49 -24.75 23.00
C GLY A 16 -24.41 -23.90 22.34
N LEU A 17 -23.69 -24.38 21.31
CA LEU A 17 -22.59 -23.63 20.69
C LEU A 17 -23.03 -22.69 19.55
N ASP A 18 -24.19 -22.96 18.93
CA ASP A 18 -24.70 -22.10 17.85
C ASP A 18 -25.19 -20.72 18.31
N SER A 19 -25.43 -20.55 19.62
CA SER A 19 -25.85 -19.25 20.18
C SER A 19 -24.71 -18.35 20.63
N LEU A 20 -23.45 -18.83 20.61
CA LEU A 20 -22.27 -18.07 21.04
C LEU A 20 -21.39 -17.62 19.89
N LEU A 21 -21.67 -18.05 18.67
CA LEU A 21 -21.02 -17.49 17.49
C LEU A 21 -21.79 -16.24 17.06
N PRO A 22 -21.14 -15.06 17.00
CA PRO A 22 -21.78 -13.92 16.37
C PRO A 22 -22.10 -14.34 14.93
N ARG A 23 -23.40 -14.39 14.60
CA ARG A 23 -23.82 -14.46 13.20
C ARG A 23 -23.23 -13.24 12.52
N VAL A 24 -22.12 -13.44 11.85
CA VAL A 24 -21.67 -12.53 10.81
C VAL A 24 -22.81 -12.59 9.79
N GLN A 25 -23.73 -11.64 9.87
CA GLN A 25 -24.59 -11.33 8.75
C GLN A 25 -23.64 -10.98 7.61
N ALA A 26 -23.53 -11.89 6.66
CA ALA A 26 -22.96 -11.55 5.37
C ALA A 26 -23.61 -10.22 4.95
N PRO A 27 -22.83 -9.20 4.58
CA PRO A 27 -23.40 -7.94 4.10
C PRO A 27 -24.42 -8.31 3.04
N ALA A 28 -25.64 -7.83 3.22
CA ALA A 28 -26.72 -8.04 2.27
C ALA A 28 -26.16 -7.66 0.91
N ALA A 29 -26.05 -8.64 0.03
CA ALA A 29 -25.74 -8.39 -1.37
C ALA A 29 -26.71 -7.31 -1.84
N PRO A 30 -26.23 -6.26 -2.54
CA PRO A 30 -27.12 -5.23 -3.07
C PRO A 30 -28.20 -5.96 -3.85
N SER A 31 -29.43 -5.62 -3.54
CA SER A 31 -30.66 -6.19 -4.11
C SER A 31 -30.49 -6.40 -5.61
N ALA A 32 -30.46 -7.66 -5.98
CA ALA A 32 -30.36 -8.07 -7.36
C ALA A 32 -31.74 -7.92 -8.02
N ASP A 33 -32.08 -6.70 -8.41
CA ASP A 33 -32.88 -6.44 -9.58
C ASP A 33 -31.94 -6.35 -10.79
N ALA A 34 -31.26 -7.45 -11.04
CA ALA A 34 -30.48 -7.67 -12.24
C ALA A 34 -31.03 -8.93 -12.90
N GLU A 35 -32.02 -8.75 -13.75
CA GLU A 35 -32.37 -9.75 -14.72
C GLU A 35 -31.10 -10.29 -15.39
N SER A 36 -30.85 -11.57 -15.12
CA SER A 36 -30.10 -12.50 -15.94
C SER A 36 -28.77 -11.99 -16.52
N GLY A 37 -27.73 -12.04 -15.74
CA GLY A 37 -26.34 -11.82 -16.20
C GLY A 37 -25.76 -12.93 -17.08
N LYS A 38 -26.52 -13.49 -18.03
CA LYS A 38 -25.96 -14.33 -19.06
C LYS A 38 -25.20 -13.48 -20.08
N PRO A 39 -23.94 -13.78 -20.38
CA PRO A 39 -23.19 -13.08 -21.42
C PRO A 39 -23.90 -13.20 -22.75
N LEU A 40 -24.03 -12.07 -23.44
CA LEU A 40 -24.57 -11.99 -24.82
C LEU A 40 -23.40 -11.68 -25.77
N GLU A 41 -23.41 -12.29 -26.96
CA GLU A 41 -22.45 -11.94 -28.00
C GLU A 41 -22.86 -10.64 -28.68
N ILE A 42 -22.05 -9.62 -28.53
CA ILE A 42 -22.29 -8.29 -29.11
C ILE A 42 -21.23 -7.99 -30.16
N ALA A 43 -21.65 -7.47 -31.30
CA ALA A 43 -20.72 -7.04 -32.34
C ALA A 43 -19.76 -5.95 -31.81
N VAL A 44 -18.46 -6.16 -31.98
CA VAL A 44 -17.40 -5.28 -31.47
C VAL A 44 -17.54 -3.83 -31.97
N ASP A 45 -18.01 -3.67 -33.23
CA ASP A 45 -18.22 -2.38 -33.87
C ASP A 45 -19.46 -1.61 -33.36
N LYS A 46 -20.39 -2.30 -32.68
CA LYS A 46 -21.56 -1.66 -32.05
C LYS A 46 -21.26 -1.12 -30.65
N ILE A 47 -20.03 -1.29 -30.15
CA ILE A 47 -19.63 -0.87 -28.81
C ILE A 47 -18.86 0.43 -28.91
N ASP A 48 -19.38 1.47 -28.23
CA ASP A 48 -18.75 2.76 -28.11
C ASP A 48 -17.91 2.83 -26.85
N ARG A 49 -16.81 3.59 -26.95
CA ARG A 49 -15.89 3.81 -25.82
C ARG A 49 -16.59 4.62 -24.71
N ASN A 50 -16.22 4.32 -23.47
CA ASN A 50 -16.64 5.14 -22.34
C ASN A 50 -15.84 6.46 -22.32
N PRO A 51 -16.50 7.63 -22.45
CA PRO A 51 -15.80 8.93 -22.40
C PRO A 51 -15.18 9.24 -21.05
N PHE A 52 -15.59 8.55 -19.98
CA PHE A 52 -15.12 8.74 -18.61
C PHE A 52 -13.91 7.88 -18.24
N GLN A 53 -13.39 7.10 -19.18
CA GLN A 53 -12.18 6.29 -18.97
C GLN A 53 -10.93 7.20 -18.88
N THR A 54 -10.27 7.15 -17.74
CA THR A 54 -9.09 7.97 -17.44
C THR A 54 -7.77 7.39 -17.96
N ARG A 55 -7.76 6.11 -18.38
CA ARG A 55 -6.53 5.47 -18.85
C ARG A 55 -6.21 5.86 -20.29
N HIS A 56 -5.30 6.82 -20.45
CA HIS A 56 -4.82 7.25 -21.77
C HIS A 56 -3.63 6.40 -22.28
N ILE A 57 -2.82 5.85 -21.39
CA ILE A 57 -1.62 5.09 -21.74
C ILE A 57 -1.96 3.59 -21.66
N VAL A 58 -2.13 2.98 -22.80
CA VAL A 58 -2.18 1.51 -22.94
C VAL A 58 -0.81 1.08 -23.44
N ASN A 59 -0.12 0.21 -22.70
CA ASN A 59 1.09 -0.41 -23.18
C ASN A 59 0.75 -1.29 -24.39
N GLU A 60 1.26 -0.95 -25.56
CA GLU A 60 0.95 -1.60 -26.84
C GLU A 60 1.40 -3.06 -26.85
N ASP A 61 2.54 -3.39 -26.24
CA ASP A 61 3.05 -4.75 -26.15
C ASP A 61 2.10 -5.65 -25.34
N GLN A 62 1.66 -5.18 -24.18
CA GLN A 62 0.70 -5.91 -23.36
C GLN A 62 -0.69 -6.04 -24.01
N LEU A 63 -1.05 -5.09 -24.89
CA LEU A 63 -2.29 -5.17 -25.63
C LEU A 63 -2.17 -6.21 -26.75
N ALA A 64 -1.03 -6.29 -27.42
CA ALA A 64 -0.75 -7.27 -28.45
C ALA A 64 -0.72 -8.70 -27.87
N GLU A 65 -0.10 -8.92 -26.71
CA GLU A 65 -0.13 -10.21 -26.00
C GLU A 65 -1.57 -10.64 -25.68
N LEU A 66 -2.37 -9.71 -25.17
CA LEU A 66 -3.77 -9.98 -24.85
C LEU A 66 -4.57 -10.28 -26.13
N ALA A 67 -4.30 -9.59 -27.23
CA ALA A 67 -4.96 -9.86 -28.51
C ALA A 67 -4.60 -11.24 -29.06
N ALA A 68 -3.34 -11.67 -28.95
CA ALA A 68 -2.91 -13.02 -29.33
C ALA A 68 -3.63 -14.09 -28.48
N SER A 69 -3.71 -13.88 -27.17
CA SER A 69 -4.45 -14.78 -26.27
C SER A 69 -5.95 -14.85 -26.63
N ILE A 70 -6.59 -13.71 -26.92
CA ILE A 70 -8.00 -13.66 -27.33
C ILE A 70 -8.20 -14.32 -28.70
N SER A 71 -7.24 -14.20 -29.61
CA SER A 71 -7.29 -14.87 -30.91
C SER A 71 -7.35 -16.39 -30.75
N ALA A 72 -6.52 -16.94 -29.85
CA ALA A 72 -6.38 -18.38 -29.60
C ALA A 72 -7.54 -18.95 -28.76
N ASN A 73 -7.90 -18.28 -27.64
CA ASN A 73 -8.77 -18.84 -26.60
C ASN A 73 -10.16 -18.17 -26.54
N GLY A 74 -10.35 -17.08 -27.26
CA GLY A 74 -11.54 -16.24 -27.11
C GLY A 74 -11.46 -15.34 -25.84
N VAL A 75 -12.55 -14.63 -25.58
CA VAL A 75 -12.69 -13.79 -24.38
C VAL A 75 -13.34 -14.59 -23.26
N VAL A 76 -12.56 -15.01 -22.27
CA VAL A 76 -13.03 -15.82 -21.13
C VAL A 76 -13.91 -15.00 -20.18
N GLN A 77 -13.53 -13.76 -19.91
CA GLN A 77 -14.26 -12.88 -19.02
C GLN A 77 -15.03 -11.82 -19.81
N PRO A 78 -16.38 -11.79 -19.73
CA PRO A 78 -17.19 -10.85 -20.50
C PRO A 78 -16.88 -9.38 -20.11
N ILE A 79 -17.13 -8.47 -21.04
CA ILE A 79 -17.12 -7.04 -20.79
C ILE A 79 -18.46 -6.58 -20.22
N LEU A 80 -18.49 -5.40 -19.60
CA LEU A 80 -19.73 -4.81 -19.10
C LEU A 80 -20.12 -3.62 -20.00
N VAL A 81 -21.35 -3.66 -20.49
CA VAL A 81 -21.88 -2.63 -21.38
C VAL A 81 -23.30 -2.22 -20.98
N ARG A 82 -23.73 -1.02 -21.42
CA ARG A 82 -25.12 -0.57 -21.30
C ARG A 82 -25.68 -0.25 -22.68
N PRO A 83 -26.99 -0.45 -22.91
CA PRO A 83 -27.62 -0.08 -24.16
C PRO A 83 -27.73 1.44 -24.27
N GLN A 84 -27.62 1.96 -25.51
CA GLN A 84 -27.89 3.35 -25.87
C GLN A 84 -29.13 3.44 -26.75
N ALA A 85 -29.75 4.64 -26.79
CA ALA A 85 -30.98 4.90 -27.54
C ALA A 85 -30.86 4.64 -29.07
N ASN A 86 -29.64 4.65 -29.61
CA ASN A 86 -29.32 4.44 -31.03
C ASN A 86 -29.12 2.96 -31.42
N GLY A 87 -29.44 2.00 -30.53
CA GLY A 87 -29.18 0.58 -30.75
C GLY A 87 -27.73 0.16 -30.67
N ARG A 88 -26.86 1.04 -30.18
CA ARG A 88 -25.45 0.78 -29.85
C ARG A 88 -25.29 0.48 -28.36
N PHE A 89 -24.11 0.13 -27.98
CA PHE A 89 -23.77 -0.17 -26.58
C PHE A 89 -22.63 0.70 -26.14
N GLN A 90 -22.68 1.21 -24.91
CA GLN A 90 -21.56 1.91 -24.32
C GLN A 90 -20.82 1.01 -23.34
N LEU A 91 -19.50 0.96 -23.48
CA LEU A 91 -18.63 0.22 -22.58
C LEU A 91 -18.63 0.85 -21.19
N ILE A 92 -18.84 0.04 -20.14
CA ILE A 92 -18.72 0.45 -18.74
C ILE A 92 -17.37 -0.04 -18.21
N ALA A 93 -17.05 -1.34 -18.39
CA ALA A 93 -15.80 -1.95 -17.93
C ALA A 93 -15.27 -2.97 -18.93
N GLY A 94 -13.94 -3.15 -18.95
CA GLY A 94 -13.27 -4.11 -19.84
C GLY A 94 -12.65 -3.51 -21.11
N GLU A 95 -12.23 -2.24 -21.09
CA GLU A 95 -11.62 -1.51 -22.22
C GLU A 95 -10.46 -2.29 -22.87
N ARG A 96 -9.55 -2.89 -22.08
CA ARG A 96 -8.43 -3.68 -22.64
C ARG A 96 -8.93 -4.88 -23.46
N ARG A 97 -9.93 -5.60 -22.94
CA ARG A 97 -10.51 -6.77 -23.63
C ARG A 97 -11.21 -6.37 -24.91
N TRP A 98 -11.98 -5.29 -24.91
CA TRP A 98 -12.62 -4.76 -26.08
C TRP A 98 -11.61 -4.33 -27.15
N ARG A 99 -10.56 -3.57 -26.79
CA ARG A 99 -9.50 -3.17 -27.73
C ARG A 99 -8.72 -4.35 -28.26
N ALA A 100 -8.34 -5.29 -27.40
CA ALA A 100 -7.64 -6.50 -27.81
C ALA A 100 -8.49 -7.38 -28.73
N SER A 101 -9.81 -7.48 -28.49
CA SER A 101 -10.73 -8.18 -29.40
C SER A 101 -10.81 -7.51 -30.78
N LYS A 102 -10.80 -6.18 -30.80
CA LYS A 102 -10.76 -5.41 -32.05
C LYS A 102 -9.45 -5.65 -32.81
N LEU A 103 -8.33 -5.66 -32.11
CA LEU A 103 -7.01 -5.95 -32.68
C LEU A 103 -6.90 -7.39 -33.17
N ALA A 104 -7.53 -8.36 -32.47
CA ALA A 104 -7.60 -9.76 -32.83
C ALA A 104 -8.60 -10.04 -33.97
N GLY A 105 -9.29 -9.04 -34.53
CA GLY A 105 -10.24 -9.19 -35.64
C GLY A 105 -11.50 -9.97 -35.26
N LYS A 106 -11.87 -10.02 -33.95
CA LYS A 106 -13.10 -10.71 -33.53
C LYS A 106 -14.34 -9.93 -33.98
N ALA A 107 -15.33 -10.59 -34.57
CA ALA A 107 -16.58 -9.97 -34.96
C ALA A 107 -17.49 -9.67 -33.78
N THR A 108 -17.46 -10.51 -32.73
CA THR A 108 -18.28 -10.37 -31.52
C THR A 108 -17.42 -10.54 -30.28
N ILE A 109 -17.96 -10.08 -29.16
CA ILE A 109 -17.36 -10.20 -27.82
C ILE A 109 -18.46 -10.51 -26.79
N PRO A 110 -18.23 -11.46 -25.87
CA PRO A 110 -19.17 -11.71 -24.78
C PRO A 110 -19.27 -10.50 -23.85
N ALA A 111 -20.50 -10.05 -23.65
CA ALA A 111 -20.81 -8.85 -22.86
C ALA A 111 -22.00 -9.08 -21.94
N ILE A 112 -21.95 -8.52 -20.76
CA ILE A 112 -23.06 -8.44 -19.80
C ILE A 112 -23.74 -7.09 -19.97
N LEU A 113 -25.05 -7.11 -20.25
CA LEU A 113 -25.85 -5.90 -20.31
C LEU A 113 -26.25 -5.45 -18.92
N ARG A 114 -26.04 -4.16 -18.64
CA ARG A 114 -26.59 -3.49 -17.46
C ARG A 114 -27.38 -2.25 -17.86
N GLN A 115 -28.62 -2.20 -17.41
CA GLN A 115 -29.45 -0.99 -17.54
C GLN A 115 -29.10 -0.07 -16.38
N VAL A 116 -28.25 0.91 -16.63
CA VAL A 116 -27.79 1.88 -15.63
C VAL A 116 -27.82 3.27 -16.22
N SER A 117 -28.09 4.28 -15.38
CA SER A 117 -28.01 5.69 -15.76
C SER A 117 -26.57 6.10 -16.09
N ASP A 118 -26.39 7.29 -16.68
CA ASP A 118 -25.05 7.84 -16.94
C ASP A 118 -24.24 7.98 -15.64
N GLU A 119 -24.88 8.43 -14.58
CA GLU A 119 -24.26 8.57 -13.25
C GLU A 119 -23.82 7.23 -12.68
N GLN A 120 -24.70 6.23 -12.72
CA GLN A 120 -24.37 4.88 -12.24
C GLN A 120 -23.25 4.24 -13.06
N ALA A 121 -23.23 4.43 -14.38
CA ALA A 121 -22.17 3.91 -15.24
C ALA A 121 -20.82 4.57 -14.91
N MET A 122 -20.80 5.88 -14.65
CA MET A 122 -19.63 6.63 -14.23
C MET A 122 -19.15 6.16 -12.86
N GLU A 123 -20.04 6.00 -11.89
CA GLU A 123 -19.75 5.47 -10.57
C GLU A 123 -19.06 4.10 -10.64
N ILE A 124 -19.67 3.15 -11.38
CA ILE A 124 -19.10 1.80 -11.57
C ILE A 124 -17.70 1.88 -12.17
N THR A 125 -17.50 2.76 -13.15
CA THR A 125 -16.20 2.95 -13.79
C THR A 125 -15.14 3.47 -12.82
N ILE A 126 -15.47 4.42 -11.95
CA ILE A 126 -14.55 4.98 -10.94
C ILE A 126 -14.23 3.92 -9.89
N VAL A 127 -15.24 3.18 -9.41
CA VAL A 127 -15.05 2.13 -8.39
C VAL A 127 -14.19 0.99 -8.93
N GLU A 128 -14.46 0.52 -10.19
CA GLU A 128 -13.64 -0.52 -10.84
C GLU A 128 -12.18 -0.05 -10.96
N ASN A 129 -11.98 1.20 -11.39
CA ASN A 129 -10.64 1.75 -11.51
C ASN A 129 -9.93 1.84 -10.17
N LEU A 130 -10.62 2.19 -9.06
CA LEU A 130 -10.05 2.23 -7.70
C LEU A 130 -9.65 0.86 -7.14
N GLN A 131 -10.18 -0.23 -7.66
CA GLN A 131 -9.83 -1.60 -7.26
C GLN A 131 -8.56 -2.10 -7.92
N ARG A 132 -7.93 -1.30 -8.79
CA ARG A 132 -6.67 -1.67 -9.45
C ARG A 132 -5.49 -1.49 -8.50
N GLU A 133 -4.51 -2.40 -8.61
CA GLU A 133 -3.30 -2.41 -7.77
C GLU A 133 -2.27 -1.36 -8.18
N ASP A 134 -2.32 -0.89 -9.43
CA ASP A 134 -1.31 -0.02 -10.05
C ASP A 134 -1.61 1.50 -9.94
N LEU A 135 -2.62 1.89 -9.16
CA LEU A 135 -2.97 3.31 -9.00
C LEU A 135 -2.03 4.06 -8.06
N ASN A 136 -1.60 5.22 -8.54
CA ASN A 136 -0.89 6.19 -7.73
C ASN A 136 -1.77 6.69 -6.56
N PRO A 137 -1.21 6.96 -5.36
CA PRO A 137 -1.97 7.48 -4.23
C PRO A 137 -2.76 8.76 -4.51
N MET A 138 -2.23 9.66 -5.35
CA MET A 138 -2.95 10.89 -5.72
C MET A 138 -4.10 10.63 -6.69
N GLU A 139 -3.96 9.66 -7.60
CA GLU A 139 -5.05 9.22 -8.47
C GLU A 139 -6.20 8.62 -7.64
N GLN A 140 -5.88 7.77 -6.66
CA GLN A 140 -6.87 7.23 -5.72
C GLN A 140 -7.56 8.34 -4.94
N ALA A 141 -6.81 9.33 -4.44
CA ALA A 141 -7.36 10.47 -3.70
C ALA A 141 -8.36 11.27 -4.55
N ARG A 142 -8.01 11.59 -5.82
CA ARG A 142 -8.88 12.29 -6.76
C ARG A 142 -10.12 11.47 -7.13
N ALA A 143 -9.97 10.16 -7.28
CA ALA A 143 -11.11 9.28 -7.55
C ALA A 143 -12.09 9.25 -6.38
N PHE A 144 -11.60 9.19 -5.12
CA PHE A 144 -12.45 9.32 -3.94
C PHE A 144 -13.11 10.69 -3.82
N GLU A 145 -12.41 11.77 -4.16
CA GLU A 145 -12.97 13.11 -4.18
C GLU A 145 -14.13 13.20 -5.19
N ARG A 146 -13.96 12.63 -6.39
CA ARG A 146 -15.03 12.59 -7.40
C ARG A 146 -16.23 11.81 -6.90
N LEU A 147 -16.04 10.64 -6.27
CA LEU A 147 -17.14 9.88 -5.68
C LEU A 147 -17.88 10.69 -4.60
N SER A 148 -17.17 11.48 -3.81
CA SER A 148 -17.78 12.35 -2.80
C SER A 148 -18.54 13.51 -3.42
N ARG A 149 -17.97 14.20 -4.42
CA ARG A 149 -18.55 15.44 -4.98
C ARG A 149 -19.65 15.18 -6.01
N GLU A 150 -19.43 14.23 -6.92
CA GLU A 150 -20.34 13.96 -8.03
C GLU A 150 -21.48 13.01 -7.64
N PHE A 151 -21.21 12.07 -6.70
CA PHE A 151 -22.18 11.04 -6.29
C PHE A 151 -22.62 11.17 -4.83
N HIS A 152 -22.20 12.22 -4.13
CA HIS A 152 -22.56 12.52 -2.74
C HIS A 152 -22.34 11.34 -1.78
N MET A 153 -21.36 10.47 -2.08
CA MET A 153 -21.04 9.31 -1.25
C MET A 153 -20.35 9.71 0.05
N THR A 154 -20.78 9.08 1.12
CA THR A 154 -20.08 9.15 2.41
C THR A 154 -18.80 8.30 2.37
N GLN A 155 -17.84 8.59 3.26
CA GLN A 155 -16.61 7.79 3.38
C GLN A 155 -16.88 6.31 3.68
N GLU A 156 -17.94 6.03 4.43
CA GLU A 156 -18.40 4.68 4.73
C GLU A 156 -18.86 3.95 3.47
N GLN A 157 -19.71 4.59 2.67
CA GLN A 157 -20.20 4.03 1.41
C GLN A 157 -19.05 3.77 0.42
N MET A 158 -18.11 4.71 0.31
CA MET A 158 -16.93 4.54 -0.52
C MET A 158 -16.06 3.36 -0.06
N ALA A 159 -15.86 3.23 1.25
CA ALA A 159 -15.11 2.12 1.85
C ALA A 159 -15.71 0.75 1.50
N VAL A 160 -17.02 0.60 1.73
CA VAL A 160 -17.76 -0.65 1.40
C VAL A 160 -17.65 -0.99 -0.09
N ARG A 161 -17.87 0.00 -0.99
CA ARG A 161 -17.87 -0.24 -2.44
C ARG A 161 -16.49 -0.54 -3.03
N THR A 162 -15.43 -0.02 -2.40
CA THR A 162 -14.05 -0.23 -2.89
C THR A 162 -13.31 -1.35 -2.16
N GLY A 163 -13.93 -1.97 -1.14
CA GLY A 163 -13.29 -3.00 -0.33
C GLY A 163 -12.16 -2.46 0.56
N LYS A 164 -12.16 -1.15 0.85
CA LYS A 164 -11.19 -0.50 1.74
C LYS A 164 -11.84 -0.19 3.10
N ASP A 165 -11.03 0.10 4.11
CA ASP A 165 -11.54 0.62 5.37
C ASP A 165 -11.81 2.14 5.29
N ARG A 166 -12.72 2.63 6.16
CA ARG A 166 -13.10 4.04 6.21
C ARG A 166 -11.91 4.97 6.51
N THR A 167 -10.98 4.51 7.34
CA THR A 167 -9.80 5.31 7.72
C THR A 167 -8.84 5.46 6.53
N SER A 168 -8.69 4.44 5.70
CA SER A 168 -7.94 4.52 4.44
C SER A 168 -8.55 5.54 3.49
N VAL A 169 -9.88 5.50 3.27
CA VAL A 169 -10.57 6.47 2.43
C VAL A 169 -10.37 7.91 2.94
N ALA A 170 -10.53 8.11 4.26
CA ALA A 170 -10.28 9.42 4.87
C ALA A 170 -8.84 9.90 4.66
N ASN A 171 -7.86 9.01 4.78
CA ASN A 171 -6.45 9.34 4.57
C ASN A 171 -6.15 9.69 3.11
N PHE A 172 -6.73 8.97 2.13
CA PHE A 172 -6.61 9.34 0.72
C PHE A 172 -7.18 10.74 0.45
N LEU A 173 -8.39 11.05 0.94
CA LEU A 173 -9.00 12.38 0.79
C LEU A 173 -8.14 13.48 1.44
N ARG A 174 -7.49 13.21 2.55
CA ARG A 174 -6.58 14.16 3.21
C ARG A 174 -5.35 14.49 2.35
N LEU A 175 -4.87 13.59 1.48
CA LEU A 175 -3.72 13.85 0.60
C LEU A 175 -3.96 15.06 -0.31
N LEU A 176 -5.20 15.35 -0.67
CA LEU A 176 -5.55 16.51 -1.50
C LEU A 176 -5.31 17.86 -0.80
N ARG A 177 -5.10 17.85 0.52
CA ARG A 177 -4.74 19.03 1.31
C ARG A 177 -3.26 19.36 1.25
N LEU A 178 -2.42 18.46 0.73
CA LEU A 178 -1.00 18.72 0.54
C LEU A 178 -0.77 19.83 -0.48
N PRO A 179 0.29 20.65 -0.34
CA PRO A 179 0.70 21.58 -1.38
C PRO A 179 0.95 20.87 -2.72
N VAL A 180 0.67 21.55 -3.82
CA VAL A 180 0.81 20.98 -5.18
C VAL A 180 2.22 20.43 -5.42
N THR A 181 3.26 21.11 -4.94
CA THR A 181 4.66 20.68 -5.03
C THR A 181 4.92 19.34 -4.34
N VAL A 182 4.22 19.06 -3.23
CA VAL A 182 4.31 17.78 -2.52
C VAL A 182 3.48 16.71 -3.22
N GLN A 183 2.28 17.06 -3.72
CA GLN A 183 1.45 16.15 -4.52
C GLN A 183 2.22 15.63 -5.74
N THR A 184 2.90 16.51 -6.47
CA THR A 184 3.72 16.13 -7.64
C THR A 184 4.81 15.13 -7.29
N ARG A 185 5.44 15.25 -6.10
CA ARG A 185 6.45 14.28 -5.63
C ARG A 185 5.83 12.92 -5.29
N VAL A 186 4.61 12.92 -4.76
CA VAL A 186 3.86 11.66 -4.54
C VAL A 186 3.48 11.01 -5.86
N GLU A 187 3.09 11.80 -6.86
CA GLU A 187 2.80 11.31 -8.21
C GLU A 187 4.03 10.75 -8.92
N ALA A 188 5.19 11.38 -8.73
CA ALA A 188 6.47 10.92 -9.28
C ALA A 188 7.00 9.64 -8.56
N GLY A 189 6.44 9.28 -7.39
CA GLY A 189 6.92 8.15 -6.60
C GLY A 189 8.07 8.48 -5.65
N ASP A 190 8.53 9.74 -5.60
CA ASP A 190 9.57 10.20 -4.67
C ASP A 190 9.12 10.08 -3.20
N LEU A 191 7.82 10.25 -2.98
CA LEU A 191 7.18 10.12 -1.69
C LEU A 191 6.08 9.05 -1.74
N SER A 192 6.13 8.08 -0.84
CA SER A 192 5.07 7.07 -0.72
C SER A 192 3.84 7.65 0.01
N PHE A 193 2.72 6.92 -0.04
CA PHE A 193 1.50 7.22 0.73
C PHE A 193 1.78 7.46 2.22
N GLY A 194 2.67 6.65 2.83
CA GLY A 194 3.05 6.79 4.24
C GLY A 194 3.79 8.10 4.53
N HIS A 195 4.74 8.49 3.66
CA HIS A 195 5.44 9.77 3.75
C HIS A 195 4.46 10.95 3.66
N ALA A 196 3.59 10.93 2.65
CA ALA A 196 2.57 11.95 2.43
C ALA A 196 1.63 12.11 3.64
N ARG A 197 1.20 10.98 4.23
CA ARG A 197 0.37 10.98 5.44
C ARG A 197 1.08 11.60 6.65
N ALA A 198 2.36 11.29 6.84
CA ALA A 198 3.14 11.87 7.93
C ALA A 198 3.28 13.39 7.79
N LEU A 199 3.50 13.90 6.58
CA LEU A 199 3.62 15.33 6.29
C LEU A 199 2.32 16.12 6.58
N LEU A 200 1.15 15.48 6.51
CA LEU A 200 -0.14 16.10 6.85
C LEU A 200 -0.31 16.45 8.35
N ALA A 201 0.67 16.12 9.18
CA ALA A 201 0.69 16.55 10.57
C ALA A 201 1.06 18.04 10.73
N PHE A 202 1.72 18.65 9.75
CA PHE A 202 1.97 20.08 9.72
C PHE A 202 0.70 20.85 9.35
N GLU A 203 0.53 22.04 9.89
CA GLU A 203 -0.61 22.92 9.59
C GLU A 203 -0.31 23.82 8.38
N HIS A 204 0.95 24.22 8.20
CA HIS A 204 1.34 25.20 7.19
C HIS A 204 1.99 24.53 5.96
N ALA A 205 1.58 25.00 4.77
CA ALA A 205 2.08 24.50 3.49
C ALA A 205 3.60 24.59 3.35
N GLU A 206 4.20 25.68 3.81
CA GLU A 206 5.65 25.88 3.75
C GLU A 206 6.44 24.85 4.56
N GLU A 207 5.91 24.45 5.72
CA GLU A 207 6.53 23.42 6.56
C GLU A 207 6.44 22.05 5.90
N MET A 208 5.28 21.73 5.30
CA MET A 208 5.10 20.50 4.52
C MET A 208 6.13 20.41 3.37
N GLU A 209 6.32 21.52 2.63
CA GLU A 209 7.26 21.56 1.51
C GLU A 209 8.72 21.43 1.96
N LYS A 210 9.12 22.14 3.02
CA LYS A 210 10.47 22.05 3.61
C LYS A 210 10.75 20.64 4.09
N ALA A 211 9.78 20.06 4.83
CA ALA A 211 9.90 18.69 5.33
C ALA A 211 9.95 17.67 4.19
N ALA A 212 9.10 17.80 3.16
CA ALA A 212 9.09 16.93 1.99
C ALA A 212 10.43 16.94 1.25
N LYS A 213 11.03 18.13 1.04
CA LYS A 213 12.36 18.26 0.42
C LYS A 213 13.42 17.50 1.24
N ARG A 214 13.36 17.61 2.56
CA ARG A 214 14.33 16.94 3.45
C ARG A 214 14.14 15.44 3.49
N VAL A 215 12.89 14.95 3.50
CA VAL A 215 12.57 13.51 3.42
C VAL A 215 13.15 12.88 2.15
N VAL A 216 12.98 13.53 1.00
CA VAL A 216 13.52 13.05 -0.28
C VAL A 216 15.04 13.13 -0.31
N SER A 217 15.64 14.27 0.10
CA SER A 217 17.11 14.46 0.06
C SER A 217 17.87 13.48 0.96
N LEU A 218 17.28 13.05 2.07
CA LEU A 218 17.87 12.11 3.02
C LEU A 218 17.39 10.67 2.81
N SER A 219 16.53 10.42 1.82
CA SER A 219 15.93 9.10 1.52
C SER A 219 15.35 8.44 2.77
N LEU A 220 14.62 9.22 3.59
CA LEU A 220 14.08 8.72 4.86
C LEU A 220 13.02 7.66 4.60
N SER A 221 13.00 6.62 5.44
CA SER A 221 11.88 5.67 5.48
C SER A 221 10.63 6.32 6.11
N VAL A 222 9.47 5.70 5.95
CA VAL A 222 8.20 6.19 6.54
C VAL A 222 8.32 6.38 8.05
N ARG A 223 8.91 5.41 8.78
CA ARG A 223 9.12 5.51 10.23
C ARG A 223 10.05 6.65 10.62
N GLN A 224 11.14 6.83 9.88
CA GLN A 224 12.06 7.96 10.11
C GLN A 224 11.38 9.30 9.82
N THR A 225 10.53 9.35 8.78
CA THR A 225 9.74 10.54 8.46
C THR A 225 8.73 10.85 9.57
N GLU A 226 8.01 9.86 10.08
CA GLU A 226 7.09 10.04 11.21
C GLU A 226 7.85 10.58 12.46
N SER A 227 9.00 9.99 12.79
CA SER A 227 9.85 10.48 13.89
C SER A 227 10.39 11.89 13.64
N PHE A 228 10.81 12.17 12.41
CA PHE A 228 11.31 13.50 12.02
C PHE A 228 10.22 14.57 12.16
N VAL A 229 9.01 14.29 11.68
CA VAL A 229 7.85 15.18 11.79
C VAL A 229 7.48 15.40 13.26
N GLN A 230 7.43 14.33 14.06
CA GLN A 230 7.13 14.44 15.50
C GLN A 230 8.16 15.29 16.24
N ASN A 231 9.43 15.14 15.93
CA ASN A 231 10.50 15.93 16.54
C ASN A 231 10.43 17.42 16.16
N LEU A 232 9.94 17.74 14.97
CA LEU A 232 9.73 19.13 14.54
C LEU A 232 8.51 19.75 15.21
N LEU A 233 7.42 18.99 15.36
CA LEU A 233 6.20 19.48 15.99
C LEU A 233 6.31 19.57 17.52
N HIS A 234 7.10 18.67 18.12
CA HIS A 234 7.25 18.55 19.57
C HIS A 234 8.73 18.49 19.96
N PRO A 235 9.50 19.57 19.80
CA PRO A 235 10.93 19.58 20.14
C PRO A 235 11.21 19.24 21.62
N GLU A 236 10.25 19.48 22.49
CA GLU A 236 10.33 19.14 23.93
C GLU A 236 10.21 17.61 24.20
N ARG A 237 9.61 16.86 23.28
CA ARG A 237 9.50 15.39 23.33
C ARG A 237 10.59 14.67 22.53
N ALA A 238 11.39 15.43 21.79
CA ALA A 238 12.58 14.85 21.19
C ALA A 238 13.35 14.18 22.33
N PRO A 239 13.67 12.86 22.23
CA PRO A 239 14.52 12.26 23.23
C PRO A 239 15.75 13.16 23.25
N LYS A 240 15.94 13.91 24.37
CA LYS A 240 17.25 14.44 24.65
C LYS A 240 18.14 13.25 24.34
N LYS A 241 19.07 13.40 23.39
CA LYS A 241 20.17 12.44 23.31
C LYS A 241 20.61 12.34 24.76
N GLU A 242 20.16 11.30 25.44
CA GLU A 242 20.82 10.90 26.65
C GLU A 242 22.26 10.81 26.17
N GLN A 243 23.05 11.81 26.52
CA GLN A 243 24.48 11.62 26.65
C GLN A 243 24.49 10.38 27.53
N LYS A 244 24.71 9.19 26.93
CA LYS A 244 25.01 7.99 27.72
C LYS A 244 25.94 8.55 28.77
N PRO A 245 25.59 8.45 30.07
CA PRO A 245 26.49 8.94 31.11
C PRO A 245 27.81 8.30 30.70
N GLU A 246 28.85 9.14 30.53
CA GLU A 246 30.17 8.61 30.25
C GLU A 246 30.37 7.52 31.30
N PRO A 247 30.59 6.28 30.91
CA PRO A 247 30.71 5.21 31.87
C PRO A 247 31.76 5.73 32.88
N VAL A 248 31.41 5.75 34.18
CA VAL A 248 32.34 6.14 35.23
C VAL A 248 33.43 5.08 35.15
N ILE A 249 34.47 5.41 34.38
CA ILE A 249 35.60 4.51 34.15
C ILE A 249 36.32 4.45 35.50
N ASP A 250 36.43 3.23 36.05
CA ASP A 250 37.22 2.97 37.26
C ASP A 250 38.59 3.65 37.09
N PRO A 251 39.08 4.46 38.09
CA PRO A 251 40.36 5.12 38.02
C PRO A 251 41.51 4.17 37.60
N ASN A 252 41.48 2.93 38.04
CA ASN A 252 42.48 1.90 37.67
C ASN A 252 42.38 1.54 36.16
N VAL A 253 41.18 1.44 35.62
CA VAL A 253 40.98 1.14 34.20
C VAL A 253 41.44 2.32 33.33
N ARG A 254 41.26 3.56 33.82
CA ARG A 254 41.73 4.76 33.14
C ARG A 254 43.27 4.83 33.10
N GLU A 255 43.94 4.51 34.20
CA GLU A 255 45.40 4.45 34.25
C GLU A 255 45.99 3.40 33.31
N VAL A 256 45.36 2.22 33.23
CA VAL A 256 45.75 1.16 32.28
C VAL A 256 45.49 1.62 30.84
N GLN A 257 44.35 2.28 30.54
CA GLN A 257 44.05 2.82 29.23
C GLN A 257 45.10 3.85 28.78
N ASP A 258 45.43 4.81 29.65
CA ASP A 258 46.44 5.83 29.35
C ASP A 258 47.86 5.22 29.17
N THR A 259 48.17 4.15 29.89
CA THR A 259 49.42 3.44 29.75
C THR A 259 49.49 2.71 28.40
N LEU A 260 48.42 2.02 28.00
CA LEU A 260 48.34 1.36 26.71
C LEU A 260 48.37 2.34 25.53
N GLN A 261 47.70 3.50 25.66
CA GLN A 261 47.74 4.54 24.64
C GLN A 261 49.16 5.11 24.44
N ARG A 262 49.89 5.34 25.56
CA ARG A 262 51.29 5.79 25.50
C ARG A 262 52.24 4.75 24.91
N ALA A 263 52.03 3.48 25.25
CA ALA A 263 52.87 2.41 24.76
C ALA A 263 52.65 2.11 23.25
N LEU A 264 51.40 2.16 22.79
CA LEU A 264 51.06 1.78 21.42
C LEU A 264 51.03 3.00 20.48
N GLY A 265 50.91 4.23 20.99
CA GLY A 265 50.72 5.41 20.16
C GLY A 265 49.38 5.49 19.46
N LEU A 266 48.46 4.61 19.84
CA LEU A 266 47.12 4.44 19.19
C LEU A 266 46.02 4.77 20.21
N LYS A 267 44.83 5.09 19.68
CA LYS A 267 43.64 5.28 20.50
C LYS A 267 43.17 3.95 21.07
N VAL A 268 43.19 3.80 22.37
CA VAL A 268 42.74 2.62 23.11
C VAL A 268 41.51 2.95 23.92
N HIS A 269 40.51 2.10 23.87
CA HIS A 269 39.29 2.21 24.68
C HIS A 269 39.09 0.89 25.44
N ILE A 270 38.86 0.97 26.75
CA ILE A 270 38.66 -0.20 27.60
C ILE A 270 37.24 -0.15 28.15
N GLU A 271 36.44 -1.16 27.80
CA GLU A 271 35.13 -1.41 28.39
C GLU A 271 35.28 -2.52 29.44
N ASP A 272 35.25 -2.17 30.74
CA ASP A 272 35.28 -3.13 31.81
C ASP A 272 33.93 -3.25 32.53
N HIS A 273 33.56 -4.52 32.83
CA HIS A 273 32.35 -4.86 33.56
C HIS A 273 32.75 -5.85 34.69
N ASN A 274 33.27 -5.35 35.79
CA ASN A 274 33.68 -6.16 36.94
C ASN A 274 34.69 -7.28 36.61
N GLY A 275 35.77 -6.97 35.92
CA GLY A 275 36.83 -7.91 35.59
C GLY A 275 36.58 -8.69 34.32
N ARG A 276 35.53 -8.40 33.56
CA ARG A 276 35.30 -8.90 32.20
C ARG A 276 35.09 -7.71 31.27
N GLY A 277 35.86 -7.67 30.18
CA GLY A 277 35.77 -6.49 29.33
C GLY A 277 36.30 -6.70 27.92
N LYS A 278 36.35 -5.61 27.18
CA LYS A 278 36.94 -5.55 25.84
C LYS A 278 37.93 -4.41 25.80
N VAL A 279 39.07 -4.66 25.12
CA VAL A 279 40.03 -3.62 24.74
C VAL A 279 39.83 -3.36 23.26
N ILE A 280 39.49 -2.14 22.91
CA ILE A 280 39.27 -1.70 21.53
C ILE A 280 40.43 -0.77 21.18
N ILE A 281 41.19 -1.11 20.13
CA ILE A 281 42.28 -0.29 19.64
C ILE A 281 41.93 0.20 18.25
N GLU A 282 41.84 1.53 18.09
CA GLU A 282 41.53 2.15 16.82
C GLU A 282 42.86 2.47 16.09
N TYR A 283 42.98 1.98 14.85
CA TYR A 283 44.10 2.28 13.96
C TYR A 283 43.61 2.97 12.69
N ALA A 284 44.41 3.88 12.15
CA ALA A 284 44.07 4.65 10.95
C ALA A 284 44.73 4.12 9.68
N ARG A 285 45.87 3.39 9.80
CA ARG A 285 46.64 2.85 8.69
C ARG A 285 47.00 1.39 8.92
N LEU A 286 47.23 0.63 7.85
CA LEU A 286 47.70 -0.74 7.92
C LEU A 286 49.04 -0.89 8.64
N GLU A 287 49.94 0.08 8.49
CA GLU A 287 51.23 0.12 9.18
C GLU A 287 51.10 0.16 10.73
N ASP A 288 50.05 0.86 11.20
CA ASP A 288 49.72 0.94 12.63
C ASP A 288 49.25 -0.45 13.13
N PHE A 289 48.54 -1.19 12.28
CA PHE A 289 48.09 -2.56 12.61
C PHE A 289 49.24 -3.58 12.65
N ASP A 290 50.20 -3.48 11.72
CA ASP A 290 51.38 -4.31 11.72
C ASP A 290 52.25 -4.08 12.98
N THR A 291 52.43 -2.81 13.36
CA THR A 291 53.15 -2.42 14.59
C THR A 291 52.45 -3.00 15.85
N LEU A 292 51.11 -2.98 15.85
CA LEU A 292 50.33 -3.57 16.93
C LEU A 292 50.49 -5.09 17.01
N LEU A 293 50.53 -5.79 15.89
CA LEU A 293 50.79 -7.22 15.82
C LEU A 293 52.19 -7.54 16.36
N ASP A 294 53.22 -6.79 16.00
CA ASP A 294 54.58 -6.95 16.47
C ASP A 294 54.67 -6.76 18.00
N HIS A 295 53.96 -5.80 18.57
CA HIS A 295 53.92 -5.59 20.02
C HIS A 295 53.15 -6.69 20.77
N LEU A 296 52.16 -7.31 20.17
CA LEU A 296 51.40 -8.42 20.75
C LEU A 296 52.07 -9.77 20.56
N ALA A 297 52.88 -9.95 19.50
CA ALA A 297 53.58 -11.18 19.18
C ALA A 297 54.97 -11.27 19.82
N SER A 298 55.57 -10.15 20.23
CA SER A 298 56.89 -10.13 20.87
C SER A 298 56.79 -10.48 22.37
N ARG A 299 56.56 -11.79 22.62
CA ARG A 299 56.73 -12.39 23.95
C ARG A 299 57.67 -13.59 23.84
#